data_bd03c68b85239b02c158274d8e71fd58
#
_entry.id   bd03c68b85239b02c158274d8e71fd58
#
_cell.length_a   1.000
_cell.length_b   1.000
_cell.length_c   1.000
_cell.angle_alpha   90.00
_cell.angle_beta   90.00
_cell.angle_gamma   90.00
#
_symmetry.space_group_name_H-M   'P 1'
#
loop_
_entity.id
_entity.type
_entity.pdbx_description
1 polymer ?
#
loop_
_entity_poly.entity_id
_entity_poly.type
_entity_poly.pdbx_seq_one_letter_code
_entity_poly.pdbx_strand_id
1 'polypeptide(L)'
;MKSPDLLKNDYKYWEITKDLIDQCIDIMLNLRQSGHPGGSRSKVHSMVVTLLSGAMRWDIREAGKTYADRFVLVAGHCNPVVYATLAVLNESLRIKYKQTGLSKYQNNKGSDFQLLWEDLLTLRQNGGLPGHAEMEGKTLFFKANTGPSGHGSPFAAGASLALKFSGASDVKVFAF
;
A
#
# COMPACT_ATOMS: atom_id res chain seq x y z
N MET A 1 -5.98 8.40 16.01
CA MET A 1 -5.18 9.31 15.12
C MET A 1 -4.38 10.24 16.02
N LYS A 2 -3.09 10.45 15.76
CA LYS A 2 -2.26 11.41 16.50
C LYS A 2 -2.76 12.83 16.21
N SER A 3 -2.57 13.78 17.16
CA SER A 3 -2.87 15.18 16.89
C SER A 3 -1.92 15.77 15.83
N PRO A 4 -2.32 16.82 15.09
CA PRO A 4 -1.45 17.47 14.11
C PRO A 4 -0.10 17.91 14.70
N ASP A 5 -0.07 18.40 15.92
CA ASP A 5 1.16 18.82 16.58
C ASP A 5 2.14 17.67 16.82
N LEU A 6 1.62 16.48 17.15
CA LEU A 6 2.46 15.28 17.31
C LEU A 6 2.99 14.76 15.97
N LEU A 7 2.29 15.03 14.86
CA LEU A 7 2.70 14.61 13.52
C LEU A 7 3.74 15.56 12.90
N LYS A 8 3.81 16.80 13.37
CA LYS A 8 4.68 17.84 12.81
C LYS A 8 6.16 17.41 12.72
N ASN A 9 6.63 16.71 13.74
CA ASN A 9 8.02 16.23 13.78
C ASN A 9 8.30 15.09 12.75
N ASP A 10 7.25 14.44 12.27
CA ASP A 10 7.35 13.32 11.34
C ASP A 10 7.33 13.81 9.88
N TYR A 11 6.90 15.03 9.58
CA TYR A 11 6.67 15.53 8.21
C TYR A 11 7.90 15.44 7.31
N LYS A 12 9.09 15.78 7.82
CA LYS A 12 10.33 15.66 7.07
C LYS A 12 10.62 14.22 6.62
N TYR A 13 10.24 13.24 7.43
CA TYR A 13 10.40 11.83 7.09
C TYR A 13 9.35 11.38 6.08
N TRP A 14 8.15 11.97 6.13
CA TRP A 14 7.11 11.70 5.14
C TRP A 14 7.47 12.27 3.77
N GLU A 15 8.09 13.45 3.71
CA GLU A 15 8.62 14.00 2.46
C GLU A 15 9.69 13.10 1.86
N ILE A 16 10.64 12.62 2.65
CA ILE A 16 11.65 11.66 2.18
C ILE A 16 10.98 10.36 1.68
N THR A 17 10.01 9.85 2.44
CA THR A 17 9.27 8.65 2.05
C THR A 17 8.52 8.86 0.74
N LYS A 18 7.87 10.01 0.58
CA LYS A 18 7.18 10.41 -0.66
C LYS A 18 8.15 10.46 -1.84
N ASP A 19 9.31 11.07 -1.68
CA ASP A 19 10.31 11.18 -2.74
C ASP A 19 10.84 9.80 -3.16
N LEU A 20 11.08 8.90 -2.21
CA LEU A 20 11.48 7.52 -2.50
C LEU A 20 10.38 6.75 -3.25
N ILE A 21 9.12 6.94 -2.87
CA ILE A 21 7.98 6.33 -3.58
C ILE A 21 7.89 6.85 -5.01
N ASP A 22 8.01 8.15 -5.22
CA ASP A 22 8.01 8.77 -6.56
C ASP A 22 9.12 8.20 -7.44
N GLN A 23 10.35 8.08 -6.91
CA GLN A 23 11.49 7.48 -7.62
C GLN A 23 11.23 6.01 -7.96
N CYS A 24 10.67 5.23 -7.04
CA CYS A 24 10.32 3.83 -7.30
C CYS A 24 9.27 3.70 -8.42
N ILE A 25 8.26 4.60 -8.44
CA ILE A 25 7.27 4.65 -9.52
C ILE A 25 7.95 4.92 -10.86
N ASP A 26 8.84 5.91 -10.92
CA ASP A 26 9.54 6.27 -12.16
C ASP A 26 10.41 5.12 -12.67
N ILE A 27 11.19 4.49 -11.80
CA ILE A 27 12.04 3.35 -12.18
C ILE A 27 11.18 2.21 -12.73
N MET A 28 10.12 1.85 -12.02
CA MET A 28 9.21 0.76 -12.38
C MET A 28 8.56 1.00 -13.74
N LEU A 29 8.00 2.18 -13.97
CA LEU A 29 7.29 2.52 -15.19
C LEU A 29 8.25 2.75 -16.38
N ASN A 30 9.42 3.36 -16.14
CA ASN A 30 10.44 3.53 -17.16
C ASN A 30 11.02 2.18 -17.60
N LEU A 31 11.29 1.27 -16.68
CA LEU A 31 11.77 -0.05 -17.02
C LEU A 31 10.75 -0.83 -17.89
N ARG A 32 9.46 -0.68 -17.61
CA ARG A 32 8.40 -1.40 -18.33
C ARG A 32 7.87 -0.67 -19.55
N GLN A 33 8.19 0.62 -19.70
CA GLN A 33 7.64 1.47 -20.78
C GLN A 33 6.12 1.37 -20.86
N SER A 34 5.47 1.25 -19.68
CA SER A 34 4.04 0.97 -19.56
C SER A 34 3.49 1.43 -18.22
N GLY A 35 2.32 2.03 -18.22
CA GLY A 35 1.60 2.48 -17.03
C GLY A 35 1.17 3.95 -17.09
N HIS A 36 0.65 4.44 -15.97
CA HIS A 36 0.07 5.77 -15.84
C HIS A 36 0.77 6.55 -14.71
N PRO A 37 1.93 7.19 -15.00
CA PRO A 37 2.71 7.87 -13.97
C PRO A 37 1.90 8.95 -13.24
N GLY A 38 1.15 9.77 -13.95
CA GLY A 38 0.32 10.83 -13.37
C GLY A 38 -0.72 10.30 -12.39
N GLY A 39 -1.41 9.21 -12.74
CA GLY A 39 -2.39 8.56 -11.88
C GLY A 39 -1.77 8.00 -10.59
N SER A 40 -0.58 7.42 -10.67
CA SER A 40 0.14 6.90 -9.52
C SER A 40 0.68 8.05 -8.64
N ARG A 41 1.37 9.02 -9.23
CA ARG A 41 2.00 10.15 -8.51
C ARG A 41 0.99 11.03 -7.79
N SER A 42 -0.18 11.27 -8.39
CA SER A 42 -1.25 12.07 -7.77
C SER A 42 -1.74 11.51 -6.43
N LYS A 43 -1.48 10.24 -6.14
CA LYS A 43 -1.92 9.55 -4.93
C LYS A 43 -0.85 9.45 -3.84
N VAL A 44 0.43 9.76 -4.13
CA VAL A 44 1.53 9.51 -3.21
C VAL A 44 1.34 10.23 -1.87
N HIS A 45 1.01 11.52 -1.90
CA HIS A 45 0.82 12.29 -0.66
C HIS A 45 -0.32 11.73 0.20
N SER A 46 -1.48 11.46 -0.40
CA SER A 46 -2.61 10.90 0.33
C SER A 46 -2.32 9.50 0.87
N MET A 47 -1.56 8.66 0.14
CA MET A 47 -1.09 7.36 0.62
C MET A 47 -0.20 7.50 1.86
N VAL A 48 0.85 8.32 1.77
CA VAL A 48 1.80 8.55 2.87
C VAL A 48 1.05 9.04 4.12
N VAL A 49 0.20 10.06 3.96
CA VAL A 49 -0.58 10.59 5.09
C VAL A 49 -1.51 9.54 5.68
N THR A 50 -2.26 8.82 4.85
CA THR A 50 -3.22 7.82 5.34
C THR A 50 -2.54 6.69 6.12
N LEU A 51 -1.41 6.21 5.61
CA LEU A 51 -0.72 5.06 6.20
C LEU A 51 0.15 5.43 7.41
N LEU A 52 0.80 6.60 7.41
CA LEU A 52 1.77 6.96 8.45
C LEU A 52 1.17 7.80 9.58
N SER A 53 0.04 8.50 9.37
CA SER A 53 -0.61 9.29 10.43
C SER A 53 -1.38 8.47 11.46
N GLY A 54 -1.62 7.17 11.18
CA GLY A 54 -2.52 6.35 11.98
C GLY A 54 -4.01 6.58 11.67
N ALA A 55 -4.34 7.25 10.55
CA ALA A 55 -5.72 7.39 10.08
C ALA A 55 -6.32 6.05 9.70
N MET A 56 -5.53 5.20 9.07
CA MET A 56 -5.88 3.82 8.73
C MET A 56 -5.26 2.85 9.74
N ARG A 57 -6.07 1.93 10.27
CA ARG A 57 -5.61 0.84 11.13
C ARG A 57 -5.10 -0.29 10.25
N TRP A 58 -3.81 -0.47 10.17
CA TRP A 58 -3.14 -1.49 9.38
C TRP A 58 -1.81 -1.89 9.99
N ASP A 59 -1.27 -3.02 9.58
CA ASP A 59 0.08 -3.44 9.90
C ASP A 59 0.71 -4.06 8.65
N ILE A 60 1.79 -3.47 8.16
CA ILE A 60 2.49 -3.96 6.97
C ILE A 60 3.06 -5.37 7.15
N ARG A 61 3.31 -5.78 8.41
CA ARG A 61 3.82 -7.10 8.76
C ARG A 61 2.71 -8.16 8.78
N GLU A 62 1.45 -7.74 8.74
CA GLU A 62 0.25 -8.60 8.79
C GLU A 62 -0.82 -8.09 7.83
N ALA A 63 -0.51 -8.00 6.54
CA ALA A 63 -1.40 -7.44 5.52
C ALA A 63 -2.78 -8.15 5.45
N GLY A 64 -2.86 -9.41 5.90
CA GLY A 64 -4.10 -10.21 5.96
C GLY A 64 -4.91 -10.06 7.24
N LYS A 65 -4.58 -9.16 8.17
CA LYS A 65 -5.25 -9.03 9.49
C LYS A 65 -6.75 -8.77 9.36
N THR A 66 -7.55 -9.60 10.02
CA THR A 66 -9.02 -9.67 9.84
C THR A 66 -9.73 -8.36 10.21
N TYR A 67 -9.36 -7.72 11.31
CA TYR A 67 -10.02 -6.51 11.82
C TYR A 67 -9.28 -5.21 11.49
N ALA A 68 -8.33 -5.24 10.56
CA ALA A 68 -7.72 -4.03 10.01
C ALA A 68 -8.71 -3.28 9.11
N ASP A 69 -8.50 -1.99 8.93
CA ASP A 69 -9.25 -1.23 7.92
C ASP A 69 -8.97 -1.77 6.51
N ARG A 70 -9.88 -1.51 5.59
CA ARG A 70 -9.85 -2.04 4.22
C ARG A 70 -9.27 -1.01 3.27
N PHE A 71 -8.25 -1.40 2.52
CA PHE A 71 -7.70 -0.58 1.45
C PHE A 71 -8.23 -1.07 0.10
N VAL A 72 -8.88 -0.19 -0.65
CA VAL A 72 -9.37 -0.45 -2.00
C VAL A 72 -8.73 0.54 -2.97
N LEU A 73 -7.95 0.05 -3.92
CA LEU A 73 -7.46 0.88 -5.01
C LEU A 73 -8.53 0.99 -6.08
N VAL A 74 -9.29 2.08 -6.07
CA VAL A 74 -10.40 2.33 -7.01
C VAL A 74 -9.91 2.43 -8.44
N ALA A 75 -8.78 3.11 -8.65
CA ALA A 75 -8.10 3.17 -9.93
C ALA A 75 -7.07 2.04 -10.01
N GLY A 76 -7.50 0.80 -10.28
CA GLY A 76 -6.66 -0.39 -10.25
C GLY A 76 -5.40 -0.31 -11.12
N HIS A 77 -5.42 0.48 -12.19
CA HIS A 77 -4.26 0.77 -13.05
C HIS A 77 -3.19 1.66 -12.38
N CYS A 78 -3.50 2.27 -11.23
CA CYS A 78 -2.55 3.06 -10.44
C CYS A 78 -1.81 2.21 -9.38
N ASN A 79 -1.84 0.89 -9.47
CA ASN A 79 -1.17 -0.03 -8.57
C ASN A 79 0.34 0.24 -8.35
N PRO A 80 1.10 0.87 -9.28
CA PRO A 80 2.49 1.22 -9.01
C PRO A 80 2.69 2.06 -7.75
N VAL A 81 1.75 2.96 -7.40
CA VAL A 81 1.87 3.73 -6.15
C VAL A 81 1.82 2.84 -4.91
N VAL A 82 0.97 1.81 -4.92
CA VAL A 82 0.85 0.88 -3.79
C VAL A 82 2.10 0.01 -3.69
N TYR A 83 2.56 -0.54 -4.82
CA TYR A 83 3.76 -1.37 -4.84
C TYR A 83 4.99 -0.61 -4.37
N ALA A 84 5.21 0.60 -4.90
CA ALA A 84 6.30 1.47 -4.47
C ALA A 84 6.21 1.79 -2.96
N THR A 85 5.02 2.11 -2.47
CA THR A 85 4.80 2.40 -1.05
C THR A 85 5.13 1.19 -0.17
N LEU A 86 4.62 0.01 -0.52
CA LEU A 86 4.90 -1.22 0.24
C LEU A 86 6.39 -1.58 0.20
N ALA A 87 7.06 -1.43 -0.96
CA ALA A 87 8.49 -1.69 -1.09
C ALA A 87 9.31 -0.76 -0.20
N VAL A 88 9.09 0.55 -0.26
CA VAL A 88 9.83 1.54 0.56
C VAL A 88 9.66 1.27 2.05
N LEU A 89 8.44 0.96 2.50
CA LEU A 89 8.18 0.69 3.91
C LEU A 89 8.77 -0.67 4.36
N ASN A 90 8.64 -1.72 3.55
CA ASN A 90 9.25 -3.02 3.86
C ASN A 90 10.78 -2.97 3.86
N GLU A 91 11.39 -2.20 2.94
CA GLU A 91 12.84 -1.97 2.95
C GLU A 91 13.29 -1.27 4.24
N SER A 92 12.53 -0.30 4.69
CA SER A 92 12.81 0.39 5.95
C SER A 92 12.81 -0.60 7.14
N LEU A 93 11.85 -1.53 7.16
CA LEU A 93 11.80 -2.59 8.17
C LEU A 93 12.97 -3.57 8.01
N ARG A 94 13.28 -4.00 6.78
CA ARG A 94 14.42 -4.90 6.48
C ARG A 94 15.74 -4.32 6.96
N ILE A 95 15.99 -3.03 6.70
CA ILE A 95 17.18 -2.32 7.15
C ILE A 95 17.22 -2.24 8.68
N LYS A 96 16.10 -1.86 9.31
CA LYS A 96 16.01 -1.80 10.78
C LYS A 96 16.24 -3.17 11.43
N TYR A 97 15.69 -4.23 10.86
CA TYR A 97 15.97 -5.59 11.35
C TYR A 97 17.44 -5.95 11.23
N LYS A 98 18.09 -5.68 10.09
CA LYS A 98 19.52 -5.93 9.91
C LYS A 98 20.41 -5.16 10.90
N GLN A 99 20.00 -3.93 11.24
CA GLN A 99 20.75 -3.07 12.18
C GLN A 99 20.57 -3.46 13.65
N THR A 100 19.40 -3.97 14.03
CA THR A 100 19.01 -4.11 15.44
C THR A 100 18.78 -5.55 15.88
N GLY A 101 18.52 -6.48 14.97
CA GLY A 101 18.11 -7.86 15.26
C GLY A 101 16.71 -7.99 15.89
N LEU A 102 15.96 -6.89 16.05
CA LEU A 102 14.69 -6.91 16.79
C LEU A 102 13.56 -7.48 15.94
N SER A 103 12.89 -8.52 16.42
CA SER A 103 11.79 -9.23 15.74
C SER A 103 10.60 -8.33 15.39
N LYS A 104 10.39 -7.23 16.11
CA LYS A 104 9.34 -6.26 15.80
C LYS A 104 9.46 -5.64 14.39
N TYR A 105 10.60 -5.76 13.73
CA TYR A 105 10.83 -5.30 12.36
C TYR A 105 10.71 -6.40 11.31
N GLN A 106 10.41 -7.63 11.70
CA GLN A 106 10.17 -8.74 10.77
C GLN A 106 8.71 -8.77 10.30
N ASN A 107 8.50 -9.30 9.09
CA ASN A 107 7.18 -9.66 8.63
C ASN A 107 6.72 -10.96 9.32
N ASN A 108 5.54 -10.96 9.91
CA ASN A 108 5.01 -12.08 10.67
C ASN A 108 4.62 -13.30 9.80
N LYS A 109 4.45 -13.08 8.49
CA LYS A 109 4.07 -14.12 7.52
C LYS A 109 5.22 -14.62 6.66
N GLY A 110 6.44 -14.12 6.88
CA GLY A 110 7.62 -14.49 6.10
C GLY A 110 7.84 -13.67 4.83
N SER A 111 8.90 -13.98 4.11
CA SER A 111 9.36 -13.25 2.92
C SER A 111 8.37 -13.29 1.75
N ASP A 112 7.59 -14.36 1.62
CA ASP A 112 6.64 -14.57 0.52
C ASP A 112 5.47 -13.58 0.52
N PHE A 113 5.27 -12.87 1.64
CA PHE A 113 4.26 -11.83 1.80
C PHE A 113 4.86 -10.43 1.92
N GLN A 114 6.17 -10.29 1.74
CA GLN A 114 6.89 -9.04 1.86
C GLN A 114 7.31 -8.54 0.47
N LEU A 115 6.62 -7.51 -0.03
CA LEU A 115 6.98 -6.84 -1.27
C LEU A 115 8.21 -5.96 -1.02
N LEU A 116 9.29 -6.23 -1.72
CA LEU A 116 10.57 -5.55 -1.60
C LEU A 116 10.93 -4.82 -2.90
N TRP A 117 12.03 -4.10 -2.89
CA TRP A 117 12.54 -3.35 -4.03
C TRP A 117 12.72 -4.22 -5.28
N GLU A 118 13.26 -5.41 -5.13
CA GLU A 118 13.52 -6.33 -6.25
C GLU A 118 12.24 -6.73 -7.00
N ASP A 119 11.11 -6.80 -6.28
CA ASP A 119 9.82 -7.15 -6.86
C ASP A 119 9.31 -6.06 -7.82
N LEU A 120 9.64 -4.79 -7.58
CA LEU A 120 9.21 -3.69 -8.44
C LEU A 120 9.69 -3.85 -9.89
N LEU A 121 10.84 -4.50 -10.07
CA LEU A 121 11.42 -4.76 -11.38
C LEU A 121 10.64 -5.81 -12.18
N THR A 122 9.72 -6.51 -11.55
CA THR A 122 8.92 -7.59 -12.15
C THR A 122 7.52 -7.14 -12.58
N LEU A 123 7.19 -5.84 -12.48
CA LEU A 123 5.87 -5.33 -12.86
C LEU A 123 5.47 -5.81 -14.26
N ARG A 124 4.28 -6.41 -14.38
CA ARG A 124 3.72 -6.94 -15.65
C ARG A 124 4.57 -8.00 -16.33
N GLN A 125 5.44 -8.68 -15.60
CA GLN A 125 6.10 -9.91 -16.10
C GLN A 125 5.26 -11.13 -15.70
N ASN A 126 5.42 -12.20 -16.44
CA ASN A 126 4.82 -13.48 -16.08
C ASN A 126 5.40 -13.96 -14.74
N GLY A 127 4.54 -14.25 -13.78
CA GLY A 127 4.93 -14.60 -12.40
C GLY A 127 5.45 -13.43 -11.54
N GLY A 128 5.42 -12.19 -12.06
CA GLY A 128 5.79 -10.98 -11.33
C GLY A 128 4.59 -10.21 -10.80
N LEU A 129 4.82 -8.92 -10.47
CA LEU A 129 3.75 -8.06 -9.96
C LEU A 129 2.67 -7.80 -11.01
N PRO A 130 1.38 -7.97 -10.66
CA PRO A 130 0.26 -7.75 -11.57
C PRO A 130 0.18 -6.32 -12.11
N GLY A 131 -0.41 -6.17 -13.29
CA GLY A 131 -0.67 -4.85 -13.90
C GLY A 131 -1.86 -4.11 -13.33
N HIS A 132 -2.70 -4.77 -12.54
CA HIS A 132 -3.85 -4.25 -11.82
C HIS A 132 -3.82 -4.71 -10.37
N ALA A 133 -4.71 -4.15 -9.53
CA ALA A 133 -4.77 -4.53 -8.13
C ALA A 133 -5.31 -5.97 -7.98
N GLU A 134 -4.50 -6.85 -7.43
CA GLU A 134 -4.85 -8.24 -7.14
C GLU A 134 -4.55 -8.56 -5.66
N MET A 135 -5.51 -9.20 -5.00
CA MET A 135 -5.45 -9.53 -3.57
C MET A 135 -4.82 -10.90 -3.37
N GLU A 136 -3.51 -11.00 -3.60
CA GLU A 136 -2.78 -12.27 -3.46
C GLU A 136 -1.31 -12.06 -3.05
N GLY A 137 -0.69 -13.07 -2.46
CA GLY A 137 0.75 -13.10 -2.17
C GLY A 137 1.26 -11.83 -1.51
N LYS A 138 2.24 -11.19 -2.14
CA LYS A 138 2.85 -9.93 -1.68
C LYS A 138 1.93 -8.71 -1.73
N THR A 139 0.79 -8.84 -2.39
CA THR A 139 -0.21 -7.77 -2.60
C THR A 139 -1.48 -7.94 -1.78
N LEU A 140 -1.48 -8.77 -0.74
CA LEU A 140 -2.60 -8.95 0.21
C LEU A 140 -3.04 -7.66 0.94
N PHE A 141 -2.27 -6.59 0.79
CA PHE A 141 -2.67 -5.25 1.26
C PHE A 141 -3.94 -4.77 0.57
N PHE A 142 -4.13 -5.06 -0.71
CA PHE A 142 -5.39 -4.83 -1.39
C PHE A 142 -6.50 -5.68 -0.76
N LYS A 143 -7.71 -5.12 -0.69
CA LYS A 143 -8.90 -5.83 -0.21
C LYS A 143 -9.96 -5.98 -1.30
N ALA A 144 -9.57 -5.76 -2.54
CA ALA A 144 -10.35 -6.01 -3.75
C ALA A 144 -9.43 -6.17 -4.94
N ASN A 145 -9.80 -7.04 -5.87
CA ASN A 145 -9.26 -7.05 -7.21
C ASN A 145 -9.97 -5.96 -8.01
N THR A 146 -9.21 -4.99 -8.50
CA THR A 146 -9.75 -3.86 -9.27
C THR A 146 -8.91 -3.66 -10.54
N GLY A 147 -9.51 -3.10 -11.57
CA GLY A 147 -8.84 -2.88 -12.86
C GLY A 147 -9.69 -1.98 -13.74
N PRO A 148 -10.88 -2.44 -14.20
CA PRO A 148 -11.76 -1.63 -15.05
C PRO A 148 -12.19 -0.35 -14.36
N SER A 149 -12.15 0.76 -15.09
CA SER A 149 -12.60 2.07 -14.59
C SER A 149 -14.07 2.01 -14.17
N GLY A 150 -14.37 2.61 -13.02
CA GLY A 150 -15.72 2.64 -12.45
C GLY A 150 -16.08 1.48 -11.52
N HIS A 151 -15.31 0.37 -11.49
CA HIS A 151 -15.64 -0.79 -10.64
C HIS A 151 -15.23 -0.61 -9.17
N GLY A 152 -14.14 0.09 -8.91
CA GLY A 152 -13.59 0.20 -7.55
C GLY A 152 -14.49 0.99 -6.59
N SER A 153 -15.15 2.06 -7.04
CA SER A 153 -16.00 2.89 -6.19
C SER A 153 -17.25 2.14 -5.70
N PRO A 154 -18.06 1.49 -6.55
CA PRO A 154 -19.20 0.71 -6.08
C PRO A 154 -18.76 -0.49 -5.23
N PHE A 155 -17.62 -1.11 -5.52
CA PHE A 155 -17.07 -2.15 -4.64
C PHE A 155 -16.79 -1.58 -3.23
N ALA A 156 -16.10 -0.45 -3.12
CA ALA A 156 -15.78 0.17 -1.83
C ALA A 156 -17.04 0.55 -1.06
N ALA A 157 -18.06 1.08 -1.74
CA ALA A 157 -19.36 1.39 -1.15
C ALA A 157 -20.07 0.14 -0.64
N GLY A 158 -20.12 -0.92 -1.46
CA GLY A 158 -20.70 -2.20 -1.07
C GLY A 158 -19.98 -2.85 0.11
N ALA A 159 -18.64 -2.82 0.13
CA ALA A 159 -17.84 -3.31 1.23
C ALA A 159 -18.11 -2.54 2.54
N SER A 160 -18.23 -1.20 2.47
CA SER A 160 -18.59 -0.38 3.63
C SER A 160 -19.97 -0.72 4.16
N LEU A 161 -20.94 -0.93 3.28
CA LEU A 161 -22.31 -1.30 3.64
C LEU A 161 -22.35 -2.68 4.28
N ALA A 162 -21.63 -3.66 3.71
CA ALA A 162 -21.55 -5.02 4.25
C ALA A 162 -20.92 -5.03 5.65
N LEU A 163 -19.85 -4.26 5.88
CA LEU A 163 -19.24 -4.12 7.20
C LEU A 163 -20.23 -3.53 8.21
N LYS A 164 -21.00 -2.52 7.84
CA LYS A 164 -22.03 -1.93 8.69
C LYS A 164 -23.10 -2.96 9.05
N PHE A 165 -23.61 -3.71 8.10
CA PHE A 165 -24.65 -4.73 8.34
C PHE A 165 -24.16 -5.94 9.14
N SER A 166 -22.86 -6.28 9.02
CA SER A 166 -22.26 -7.35 9.82
C SER A 166 -21.88 -6.95 11.25
N GLY A 167 -22.18 -5.72 11.66
CA GLY A 167 -21.84 -5.20 12.99
C GLY A 167 -20.37 -4.73 13.12
N ALA A 168 -19.59 -4.75 12.05
CA ALA A 168 -18.18 -4.28 12.03
C ALA A 168 -18.07 -2.81 11.63
N SER A 169 -18.93 -1.96 12.16
CA SER A 169 -19.05 -0.52 11.78
C SER A 169 -17.84 0.32 12.16
N ASP A 170 -16.94 -0.20 12.98
CA ASP A 170 -15.67 0.45 13.35
C ASP A 170 -14.55 0.19 12.31
N VAL A 171 -14.72 -0.77 11.41
CA VAL A 171 -13.81 -1.04 10.30
C VAL A 171 -14.10 -0.08 9.15
N LYS A 172 -13.09 0.71 8.78
CA LYS A 172 -13.22 1.71 7.71
C LYS A 172 -12.76 1.13 6.37
N VAL A 173 -13.33 1.67 5.28
CA VAL A 173 -12.88 1.42 3.92
C VAL A 173 -12.22 2.69 3.38
N PHE A 174 -10.94 2.59 3.05
CA PHE A 174 -10.16 3.64 2.41
C PHE A 174 -10.09 3.35 0.92
N ALA A 175 -10.64 4.24 0.11
CA ALA A 175 -10.76 4.11 -1.35
C ALA A 175 -9.90 5.17 -2.07
N PHE A 176 -8.98 4.75 -2.95
CA PHE A 176 -7.98 5.58 -3.64
C PHE A 176 -8.09 5.54 -5.16
#